data_5902d887d4f199e8ac2fd067e2fae188
#
_entry.id   5902d887d4f199e8ac2fd067e2fae188
#
_cell.length_a   1.000
_cell.length_b   1.000
_cell.length_c   1.000
_cell.angle_alpha   90.00
_cell.angle_beta   90.00
_cell.angle_gamma   90.00
#
_symmetry.space_group_name_H-M   'P 1'
#
loop_
_entity.id
_entity.type
_entity.pdbx_description
1 polymer ?
#
loop_
_entity_poly.entity_id
_entity_poly.type
_entity_poly.pdbx_seq_one_letter_code
_entity_poly.pdbx_strand_id
1 'polypeptide(L)'
;MSDARRLVDKLWSYCNVLRDDGVGTIEYTEQLTYLLFLKMAHERAQRELNPQQIVPSEYSWQTLLDAKGDALETQYRHILEELGKRPGVLGTIFRKAQNRIQDPAKLKRLIVDLIDKENWSATGTDIKGDAYEALLSRGAEDIKSGAGQYFTPRAVIQAIVDCVRPTVKDTVVDPAAGTAGFLLAAHEYASRGSESMTRTEKNHLQHDFAYGYELVDGTARLAAMNMLLHGIGNPAGDSLIEVRDALISDPGQRWSVVLSNPPFGRKSSLAMVGADGFEVREDRAIERQDFVVTTSNKQFNFLQHIATILDINGRAAVVLPDNVLFEGGAGETLRRKLLRDFDLHTMLRLPTGIFYAQGVKANVLFFDKKPAAERPWTDRLWIYDLRTNQHFTLKQNPLRRQHLDDFVECYAPEKARSERTESERFRSFTYAELIARDKVNFDVTWLRDESLEDTDNLPAPHLIAREIIEDLTAALVELEAVAAALEPASGGTPA
;
A
#
# COMPACT_ATOMS: atom_id res chain seq x y z
N MET A 1 27.98 -3.88 7.35
CA MET A 1 26.58 -4.16 6.97
C MET A 1 25.74 -3.91 8.21
N SER A 2 24.62 -3.19 8.10
CA SER A 2 23.75 -2.97 9.25
C SER A 2 23.14 -4.30 9.72
N ASP A 3 22.89 -4.45 11.02
CA ASP A 3 22.29 -5.67 11.59
C ASP A 3 20.94 -6.01 10.94
N ALA A 4 20.16 -4.99 10.54
CA ALA A 4 18.94 -5.15 9.77
C ALA A 4 19.16 -5.90 8.44
N ARG A 5 20.16 -5.49 7.67
CA ARG A 5 20.46 -6.12 6.38
C ARG A 5 20.85 -7.60 6.54
N ARG A 6 21.65 -7.92 7.57
CA ARG A 6 22.04 -9.30 7.88
C ARG A 6 20.82 -10.15 8.25
N LEU A 7 19.87 -9.57 9.01
CA LEU A 7 18.63 -10.26 9.38
C LEU A 7 17.75 -10.51 8.15
N VAL A 8 17.58 -9.51 7.27
CA VAL A 8 16.84 -9.65 6.00
C VAL A 8 17.42 -10.75 5.13
N ASP A 9 18.75 -10.76 4.94
CA ASP A 9 19.41 -11.76 4.09
C ASP A 9 19.26 -13.18 4.68
N LYS A 10 19.28 -13.31 6.01
CA LYS A 10 19.04 -14.57 6.72
C LYS A 10 17.59 -15.05 6.54
N LEU A 11 16.60 -14.16 6.72
CA LEU A 11 15.20 -14.45 6.49
C LEU A 11 14.96 -14.88 5.03
N TRP A 12 15.57 -14.18 4.09
CA TRP A 12 15.45 -14.48 2.67
C TRP A 12 16.06 -15.83 2.28
N SER A 13 17.16 -16.21 2.88
CA SER A 13 17.80 -17.51 2.66
C SER A 13 16.87 -18.67 3.04
N TYR A 14 16.12 -18.53 4.15
CA TYR A 14 15.11 -19.53 4.53
C TYR A 14 13.90 -19.55 3.57
N CYS A 15 13.50 -18.38 3.04
CA CYS A 15 12.48 -18.30 2.00
C CYS A 15 12.85 -19.17 0.78
N ASN A 16 14.10 -19.06 0.32
CA ASN A 16 14.58 -19.85 -0.82
C ASN A 16 14.55 -21.36 -0.54
N VAL A 17 14.96 -21.78 0.67
CA VAL A 17 14.90 -23.20 1.07
C VAL A 17 13.47 -23.75 1.04
N LEU A 18 12.48 -22.96 1.45
CA LEU A 18 11.07 -23.40 1.46
C LEU A 18 10.42 -23.28 0.07
N ARG A 19 10.93 -22.40 -0.80
CA ARG A 19 10.49 -22.31 -2.19
C ARG A 19 10.73 -23.60 -2.97
N ASP A 20 11.82 -24.31 -2.69
CA ASP A 20 12.10 -25.61 -3.29
C ASP A 20 11.06 -26.68 -2.92
N ASP A 21 10.31 -26.48 -1.82
CA ASP A 21 9.18 -27.33 -1.41
C ASP A 21 7.82 -26.81 -1.92
N GLY A 22 7.83 -25.81 -2.81
CA GLY A 22 6.61 -25.22 -3.36
C GLY A 22 5.95 -24.14 -2.50
N VAL A 23 6.59 -23.69 -1.41
CA VAL A 23 6.08 -22.58 -0.58
C VAL A 23 6.44 -21.25 -1.25
N GLY A 24 5.44 -20.54 -1.74
CA GLY A 24 5.62 -19.23 -2.36
C GLY A 24 6.11 -18.15 -1.37
N THR A 25 6.67 -17.06 -1.91
CA THR A 25 7.22 -15.98 -1.07
C THR A 25 6.17 -15.34 -0.16
N ILE A 26 4.94 -15.16 -0.63
CA ILE A 26 3.83 -14.65 0.21
C ILE A 26 3.51 -15.65 1.31
N GLU A 27 3.32 -16.91 0.96
CA GLU A 27 3.00 -17.95 1.93
C GLU A 27 4.10 -18.05 3.01
N TYR A 28 5.38 -17.96 2.60
CA TYR A 28 6.50 -17.89 3.55
C TYR A 28 6.39 -16.68 4.49
N THR A 29 6.09 -15.51 3.93
CA THR A 29 5.96 -14.28 4.72
C THR A 29 4.79 -14.37 5.71
N GLU A 30 3.69 -15.02 5.33
CA GLU A 30 2.58 -15.32 6.24
C GLU A 30 3.01 -16.29 7.36
N GLN A 31 3.70 -17.38 7.03
CA GLN A 31 4.22 -18.31 8.04
C GLN A 31 5.16 -17.62 9.03
N LEU A 32 6.05 -16.79 8.51
CA LEU A 32 6.94 -15.97 9.33
C LEU A 32 6.16 -15.04 10.25
N THR A 33 5.10 -14.39 9.74
CA THR A 33 4.22 -13.51 10.51
C THR A 33 3.62 -14.23 11.73
N TYR A 34 3.07 -15.44 11.55
CA TYR A 34 2.50 -16.21 12.65
C TYR A 34 3.54 -16.56 13.71
N LEU A 35 4.69 -17.05 13.29
CA LEU A 35 5.76 -17.46 14.20
C LEU A 35 6.37 -16.26 14.95
N LEU A 36 6.56 -15.12 14.25
CA LEU A 36 7.04 -13.89 14.88
C LEU A 36 6.07 -13.37 15.93
N PHE A 37 4.76 -13.38 15.65
CA PHE A 37 3.77 -12.95 16.62
C PHE A 37 3.82 -13.81 17.90
N LEU A 38 3.86 -15.13 17.75
CA LEU A 38 3.95 -16.06 18.87
C LEU A 38 5.23 -15.83 19.70
N LYS A 39 6.35 -15.62 19.04
CA LYS A 39 7.64 -15.32 19.69
C LYS A 39 7.59 -13.99 20.45
N MET A 40 7.06 -12.94 19.84
CA MET A 40 6.93 -11.62 20.48
C MET A 40 6.01 -11.64 21.69
N ALA A 41 4.87 -12.34 21.59
CA ALA A 41 3.95 -12.52 22.71
C ALA A 41 4.62 -13.26 23.88
N HIS A 42 5.42 -14.28 23.59
CA HIS A 42 6.19 -15.03 24.58
C HIS A 42 7.24 -14.14 25.27
N GLU A 43 8.04 -13.40 24.51
CA GLU A 43 9.06 -12.49 25.04
C GLU A 43 8.46 -11.39 25.91
N ARG A 44 7.31 -10.85 25.51
CA ARG A 44 6.58 -9.85 26.28
C ARG A 44 6.12 -10.40 27.63
N ALA A 45 5.55 -11.60 27.64
CA ALA A 45 5.13 -12.28 28.86
C ALA A 45 6.28 -12.54 29.84
N GLN A 46 7.52 -12.67 29.36
CA GLN A 46 8.70 -12.86 30.21
C GLN A 46 9.26 -11.56 30.81
N ARG A 47 8.98 -10.40 30.21
CA ARG A 47 9.58 -9.12 30.58
C ARG A 47 8.70 -8.26 31.50
N GLU A 48 7.40 -8.33 31.33
CA GLU A 48 6.47 -7.50 32.09
C GLU A 48 6.28 -8.06 33.52
N LEU A 49 6.26 -7.19 34.51
CA LEU A 49 6.04 -7.58 35.93
C LEU A 49 4.63 -8.16 36.17
N ASN A 50 3.64 -7.70 35.37
CA ASN A 50 2.28 -8.24 35.35
C ASN A 50 1.85 -8.42 33.88
N PRO A 51 2.34 -9.47 33.20
CA PRO A 51 2.08 -9.62 31.77
C PRO A 51 0.61 -9.95 31.53
N GLN A 52 -0.03 -9.19 30.64
CA GLN A 52 -1.29 -9.61 30.07
C GLN A 52 -1.04 -10.82 29.16
N GLN A 53 -1.70 -11.93 29.45
CA GLN A 53 -1.58 -13.13 28.65
C GLN A 53 -2.26 -12.91 27.30
N ILE A 54 -1.45 -12.68 26.25
CA ILE A 54 -1.92 -12.44 24.89
C ILE A 54 -2.31 -13.77 24.23
N VAL A 55 -1.44 -14.77 24.34
CA VAL A 55 -1.61 -16.10 23.80
C VAL A 55 -1.82 -17.09 24.94
N PRO A 56 -2.89 -17.92 24.95
CA PRO A 56 -3.08 -18.95 25.97
C PRO A 56 -1.87 -19.88 26.09
N SER A 57 -1.61 -20.39 27.30
CA SER A 57 -0.41 -21.19 27.60
C SER A 57 -0.26 -22.42 26.72
N GLU A 58 -1.37 -23.08 26.39
CA GLU A 58 -1.45 -24.26 25.52
C GLU A 58 -1.08 -23.96 24.04
N TYR A 59 -1.08 -22.69 23.63
CA TYR A 59 -0.71 -22.21 22.28
C TYR A 59 0.55 -21.35 22.26
N SER A 60 1.30 -21.36 23.39
CA SER A 60 2.48 -20.51 23.56
C SER A 60 3.66 -20.95 22.68
N TRP A 61 4.61 -20.03 22.46
CA TRP A 61 5.87 -20.31 21.79
C TRP A 61 6.63 -21.50 22.39
N GLN A 62 6.57 -21.67 23.74
CA GLN A 62 7.23 -22.76 24.44
C GLN A 62 6.73 -24.13 23.97
N THR A 63 5.43 -24.28 23.69
CA THR A 63 4.88 -25.55 23.21
C THR A 63 5.45 -25.96 21.85
N LEU A 64 5.84 -25.00 21.00
CA LEU A 64 6.54 -25.26 19.73
C LEU A 64 8.00 -25.66 19.93
N LEU A 65 8.68 -25.10 20.94
CA LEU A 65 10.05 -25.47 21.28
C LEU A 65 10.12 -26.92 21.83
N ASP A 66 9.15 -27.30 22.64
CA ASP A 66 9.10 -28.62 23.30
C ASP A 66 8.68 -29.74 22.34
N ALA A 67 7.88 -29.43 21.33
CA ALA A 67 7.38 -30.40 20.37
C ALA A 67 8.48 -30.87 19.39
N LYS A 68 8.41 -32.16 18.97
CA LYS A 68 9.39 -32.81 18.08
C LYS A 68 8.68 -33.63 17.00
N GLY A 69 9.32 -33.70 15.82
CA GLY A 69 8.80 -34.47 14.70
C GLY A 69 7.37 -34.05 14.32
N ASP A 70 6.53 -34.99 13.98
CA ASP A 70 5.15 -34.75 13.53
C ASP A 70 4.28 -34.06 14.58
N ALA A 71 4.62 -34.20 15.86
CA ALA A 71 3.92 -33.52 16.95
C ALA A 71 4.12 -31.97 16.84
N LEU A 72 5.26 -31.50 16.33
CA LEU A 72 5.48 -30.08 16.11
C LEU A 72 4.55 -29.52 15.01
N GLU A 73 4.43 -30.21 13.89
CA GLU A 73 3.53 -29.80 12.80
C GLU A 73 2.07 -29.78 13.29
N THR A 74 1.64 -30.83 13.99
CA THR A 74 0.30 -30.94 14.56
C THR A 74 0.02 -29.81 15.56
N GLN A 75 0.95 -29.53 16.48
CA GLN A 75 0.81 -28.42 17.44
C GLN A 75 0.74 -27.06 16.74
N TYR A 76 1.61 -26.82 15.75
CA TYR A 76 1.59 -25.58 15.02
C TYR A 76 0.27 -25.35 14.29
N ARG A 77 -0.25 -26.35 13.57
CA ARG A 77 -1.55 -26.29 12.92
C ARG A 77 -2.68 -26.01 13.92
N HIS A 78 -2.69 -26.68 15.05
CA HIS A 78 -3.69 -26.47 16.11
C HIS A 78 -3.64 -25.04 16.67
N ILE A 79 -2.44 -24.49 16.89
CA ILE A 79 -2.26 -23.08 17.30
C ILE A 79 -2.88 -22.13 16.28
N LEU A 80 -2.59 -22.29 14.98
CA LEU A 80 -3.12 -21.43 13.92
C LEU A 80 -4.66 -21.45 13.92
N GLU A 81 -5.26 -22.63 14.02
CA GLU A 81 -6.72 -22.83 14.01
C GLU A 81 -7.40 -22.17 15.22
N GLU A 82 -6.86 -22.36 16.42
CA GLU A 82 -7.48 -21.87 17.65
C GLU A 82 -7.30 -20.36 17.85
N LEU A 83 -6.15 -19.82 17.49
CA LEU A 83 -5.93 -18.38 17.56
C LEU A 83 -6.75 -17.62 16.51
N GLY A 84 -7.00 -18.23 15.35
CA GLY A 84 -7.85 -17.64 14.30
C GLY A 84 -9.33 -17.50 14.68
N LYS A 85 -9.80 -18.17 15.73
CA LYS A 85 -11.17 -18.06 16.29
C LYS A 85 -11.30 -16.90 17.30
N ARG A 86 -10.19 -16.30 17.72
CA ARG A 86 -10.18 -15.25 18.74
C ARG A 86 -10.53 -13.89 18.14
N PRO A 87 -11.10 -12.97 18.93
CA PRO A 87 -11.33 -11.58 18.51
C PRO A 87 -10.04 -10.77 18.49
N GLY A 88 -10.14 -9.52 18.02
CA GLY A 88 -9.06 -8.53 18.06
C GLY A 88 -7.90 -8.86 17.14
N VAL A 89 -6.70 -8.45 17.55
CA VAL A 89 -5.45 -8.65 16.77
C VAL A 89 -5.19 -10.14 16.47
N LEU A 90 -5.47 -11.04 17.40
CA LEU A 90 -5.33 -12.48 17.16
C LEU A 90 -6.19 -12.94 15.98
N GLY A 91 -7.47 -12.54 15.95
CA GLY A 91 -8.36 -12.85 14.85
C GLY A 91 -7.89 -12.24 13.52
N THR A 92 -7.36 -11.02 13.54
CA THR A 92 -6.83 -10.39 12.32
C THR A 92 -5.60 -11.14 11.78
N ILE A 93 -4.67 -11.53 12.65
CA ILE A 93 -3.43 -12.20 12.25
C ILE A 93 -3.67 -13.67 11.86
N PHE A 94 -4.46 -14.42 12.65
CA PHE A 94 -4.58 -15.88 12.50
C PHE A 94 -5.85 -16.33 11.76
N ARG A 95 -6.78 -15.46 11.39
CA ARG A 95 -8.00 -15.85 10.67
C ARG A 95 -7.67 -16.58 9.36
N LYS A 96 -8.26 -17.78 9.19
CA LYS A 96 -8.00 -18.66 8.05
C LYS A 96 -6.51 -19.03 7.87
N ALA A 97 -5.70 -18.92 8.93
CA ALA A 97 -4.29 -19.29 8.88
C ALA A 97 -4.14 -20.79 8.61
N GLN A 98 -3.21 -21.14 7.74
CA GLN A 98 -2.90 -22.54 7.41
C GLN A 98 -1.40 -22.77 7.47
N ASN A 99 -0.99 -23.92 7.98
CA ASN A 99 0.41 -24.33 7.88
C ASN A 99 0.75 -24.71 6.44
N ARG A 100 1.77 -24.05 5.88
CA ARG A 100 2.32 -24.33 4.55
C ARG A 100 3.67 -25.06 4.59
N ILE A 101 4.26 -25.20 5.79
CA ILE A 101 5.55 -25.86 5.99
C ILE A 101 5.27 -27.26 6.48
N GLN A 102 5.17 -28.22 5.57
CA GLN A 102 4.79 -29.59 5.87
C GLN A 102 5.93 -30.44 6.47
N ASP A 103 7.20 -30.10 6.18
CA ASP A 103 8.36 -30.78 6.73
C ASP A 103 8.63 -30.32 8.17
N PRO A 104 8.44 -31.18 9.20
CA PRO A 104 8.66 -30.83 10.60
C PRO A 104 10.11 -30.43 10.90
N ALA A 105 11.10 -30.95 10.16
CA ALA A 105 12.50 -30.62 10.36
C ALA A 105 12.80 -29.20 9.87
N LYS A 106 12.24 -28.80 8.72
CA LYS A 106 12.36 -27.43 8.20
C LYS A 106 11.62 -26.44 9.10
N LEU A 107 10.41 -26.77 9.56
CA LEU A 107 9.66 -25.97 10.52
C LEU A 107 10.46 -25.78 11.81
N LYS A 108 11.07 -26.84 12.36
CA LYS A 108 11.88 -26.79 13.58
C LYS A 108 13.11 -25.89 13.39
N ARG A 109 13.77 -25.96 12.26
CA ARG A 109 14.92 -25.10 11.94
C ARG A 109 14.52 -23.63 11.84
N LEU A 110 13.37 -23.32 11.20
CA LEU A 110 12.84 -21.96 11.13
C LEU A 110 12.57 -21.40 12.54
N ILE A 111 11.94 -22.20 13.39
CA ILE A 111 11.62 -21.84 14.78
C ILE A 111 12.90 -21.63 15.58
N VAL A 112 13.80 -22.64 15.66
CA VAL A 112 14.92 -22.66 16.58
C VAL A 112 16.13 -21.88 16.06
N ASP A 113 16.47 -22.05 14.77
CA ASP A 113 17.74 -21.52 14.23
C ASP A 113 17.60 -20.08 13.72
N LEU A 114 16.38 -19.67 13.33
CA LEU A 114 16.13 -18.33 12.82
C LEU A 114 15.44 -17.46 13.88
N ILE A 115 14.22 -17.84 14.31
CA ILE A 115 13.36 -16.95 15.07
C ILE A 115 13.75 -16.92 16.56
N ASP A 116 13.98 -18.09 17.17
CA ASP A 116 14.23 -18.16 18.62
C ASP A 116 15.59 -17.54 19.04
N LYS A 117 16.57 -17.51 18.13
CA LYS A 117 17.88 -16.91 18.39
C LYS A 117 17.87 -15.38 18.43
N GLU A 118 16.82 -14.76 17.90
CA GLU A 118 16.70 -13.31 17.85
C GLU A 118 15.70 -12.84 18.93
N ASN A 119 15.94 -11.63 19.46
CA ASN A 119 15.02 -11.01 20.39
C ASN A 119 14.12 -10.01 19.64
N TRP A 120 12.88 -10.37 19.37
CA TRP A 120 11.94 -9.61 18.53
C TRP A 120 11.22 -8.47 19.27
N SER A 121 11.19 -8.48 20.60
CA SER A 121 10.53 -7.46 21.41
C SER A 121 11.51 -6.49 22.10
N ALA A 122 12.82 -6.55 21.81
CA ALA A 122 13.80 -5.65 22.41
C ALA A 122 13.61 -4.22 21.96
N THR A 123 13.87 -3.27 22.86
CA THR A 123 14.05 -1.84 22.56
C THR A 123 15.04 -1.66 21.42
N GLY A 124 14.61 -1.06 20.32
CA GLY A 124 15.32 -1.05 19.03
C GLY A 124 14.45 -1.68 17.94
N THR A 125 13.14 -1.41 18.03
CA THR A 125 12.10 -1.91 17.12
C THR A 125 12.37 -1.63 15.66
N ASP A 126 13.05 -0.52 15.36
CA ASP A 126 13.31 -0.06 13.98
C ASP A 126 14.01 -1.11 13.11
N ILE A 127 15.04 -1.79 13.63
CA ILE A 127 15.82 -2.76 12.85
C ILE A 127 14.98 -3.96 12.41
N LYS A 128 14.07 -4.42 13.25
CA LYS A 128 13.26 -5.63 13.00
C LYS A 128 12.02 -5.33 12.18
N GLY A 129 11.39 -4.19 12.45
CA GLY A 129 10.33 -3.63 11.61
C GLY A 129 10.84 -3.38 10.20
N ASP A 130 11.99 -2.70 10.06
CA ASP A 130 12.65 -2.47 8.78
C ASP A 130 13.01 -3.77 8.05
N ALA A 131 13.47 -4.79 8.80
CA ALA A 131 13.78 -6.10 8.21
C ALA A 131 12.51 -6.80 7.69
N TYR A 132 11.42 -6.72 8.43
CA TYR A 132 10.13 -7.28 8.02
C TYR A 132 9.55 -6.52 6.82
N GLU A 133 9.59 -5.20 6.84
CA GLU A 133 9.16 -4.36 5.71
C GLU A 133 9.98 -4.63 4.44
N ALA A 134 11.31 -4.79 4.58
CA ALA A 134 12.17 -5.15 3.47
C ALA A 134 11.84 -6.54 2.90
N LEU A 135 11.43 -7.50 3.76
CA LEU A 135 10.96 -8.82 3.31
C LEU A 135 9.63 -8.70 2.54
N LEU A 136 8.68 -7.91 3.05
CA LEU A 136 7.41 -7.63 2.36
C LEU A 136 7.65 -7.00 0.99
N SER A 137 8.55 -6.03 0.89
CA SER A 137 8.92 -5.36 -0.37
C SER A 137 9.51 -6.36 -1.38
N ARG A 138 10.45 -7.22 -0.95
CA ARG A 138 11.01 -8.29 -1.80
C ARG A 138 9.94 -9.30 -2.23
N GLY A 139 9.02 -9.66 -1.34
CA GLY A 139 7.89 -10.52 -1.66
C GLY A 139 6.98 -9.92 -2.72
N ALA A 140 6.71 -8.63 -2.66
CA ALA A 140 5.94 -7.91 -3.66
C ALA A 140 6.61 -7.87 -5.04
N GLU A 141 7.97 -7.84 -5.09
CA GLU A 141 8.75 -7.91 -6.34
C GLU A 141 8.63 -9.26 -7.06
N ASP A 142 8.54 -10.35 -6.32
CA ASP A 142 8.45 -11.71 -6.88
C ASP A 142 7.07 -12.04 -7.47
N ILE A 143 6.04 -11.25 -7.11
CA ILE A 143 4.67 -11.50 -7.54
C ILE A 143 4.41 -10.74 -8.85
N LYS A 144 4.61 -11.39 -9.99
CA LYS A 144 4.22 -10.88 -11.30
C LYS A 144 2.69 -10.74 -11.50
N SER A 145 1.87 -11.23 -10.57
CA SER A 145 0.41 -11.23 -10.67
C SER A 145 -0.26 -10.45 -9.51
N GLY A 146 -0.86 -9.33 -9.82
CA GLY A 146 -1.97 -8.70 -9.07
C GLY A 146 -1.63 -8.00 -7.75
N ALA A 147 -1.03 -8.65 -6.78
CA ALA A 147 -0.89 -8.09 -5.42
C ALA A 147 0.28 -7.07 -5.26
N GLY A 148 1.35 -7.21 -6.05
CA GLY A 148 2.48 -6.25 -6.06
C GLY A 148 2.19 -4.97 -6.85
N GLN A 149 1.11 -4.92 -7.61
CA GLN A 149 0.80 -3.81 -8.52
C GLN A 149 0.64 -2.46 -7.83
N TYR A 150 0.31 -2.46 -6.53
CA TYR A 150 -0.11 -1.27 -5.79
C TYR A 150 0.83 -0.88 -4.65
N PHE A 151 1.99 -1.55 -4.55
CA PHE A 151 2.98 -1.19 -3.54
C PHE A 151 3.54 0.21 -3.85
N THR A 152 3.36 1.14 -2.92
CA THR A 152 3.83 2.52 -3.07
C THR A 152 5.31 2.58 -2.73
N PRO A 153 6.18 3.11 -3.61
CA PRO A 153 7.60 3.25 -3.30
C PRO A 153 7.83 4.06 -2.00
N ARG A 154 8.68 3.56 -1.10
CA ARG A 154 8.97 4.21 0.19
C ARG A 154 9.41 5.67 0.02
N ALA A 155 10.17 5.97 -1.03
CA ALA A 155 10.58 7.33 -1.36
C ALA A 155 9.40 8.29 -1.58
N VAL A 156 8.34 7.81 -2.25
CA VAL A 156 7.11 8.58 -2.48
C VAL A 156 6.35 8.76 -1.17
N ILE A 157 6.20 7.70 -0.38
CA ILE A 157 5.55 7.76 0.93
C ILE A 157 6.23 8.79 1.84
N GLN A 158 7.56 8.73 1.94
CA GLN A 158 8.34 9.65 2.77
C GLN A 158 8.18 11.11 2.33
N ALA A 159 8.25 11.39 1.03
CA ALA A 159 8.06 12.74 0.50
C ALA A 159 6.64 13.27 0.76
N ILE A 160 5.61 12.42 0.63
CA ILE A 160 4.22 12.78 0.95
C ILE A 160 4.10 13.12 2.45
N VAL A 161 4.66 12.30 3.31
CA VAL A 161 4.61 12.52 4.76
C VAL A 161 5.38 13.77 5.17
N ASP A 162 6.54 14.05 4.56
CA ASP A 162 7.31 15.28 4.79
C ASP A 162 6.50 16.54 4.38
N CYS A 163 5.65 16.44 3.33
CA CYS A 163 4.76 17.52 2.92
C CYS A 163 3.55 17.69 3.86
N VAL A 164 2.91 16.57 4.26
CA VAL A 164 1.68 16.58 5.08
C VAL A 164 1.99 16.86 6.55
N ARG A 165 3.15 16.43 7.05
CA ARG A 165 3.65 16.69 8.42
C ARG A 165 2.64 16.28 9.50
N PRO A 166 2.31 15.01 9.62
CA PRO A 166 1.46 14.55 10.70
C PRO A 166 2.11 14.82 12.06
N THR A 167 1.32 15.22 13.02
CA THR A 167 1.75 15.54 14.38
C THR A 167 1.18 14.54 15.39
N VAL A 168 1.74 14.48 16.59
CA VAL A 168 1.22 13.62 17.68
C VAL A 168 -0.25 13.87 18.03
N LYS A 169 -0.85 14.98 17.59
CA LYS A 169 -2.27 15.31 17.85
C LYS A 169 -3.20 14.84 16.75
N ASP A 170 -2.65 14.38 15.65
CA ASP A 170 -3.43 13.91 14.51
C ASP A 170 -3.98 12.50 14.72
N THR A 171 -5.01 12.18 13.95
CA THR A 171 -5.47 10.83 13.69
C THR A 171 -5.30 10.56 12.19
N VAL A 172 -4.59 9.52 11.84
CA VAL A 172 -4.22 9.19 10.46
C VAL A 172 -4.95 7.94 10.01
N VAL A 173 -5.56 7.97 8.83
CA VAL A 173 -6.19 6.78 8.24
C VAL A 173 -5.72 6.53 6.81
N ASP A 174 -5.58 5.25 6.49
CA ASP A 174 -5.45 4.77 5.11
C ASP A 174 -6.62 3.81 4.79
N PRO A 175 -7.59 4.23 3.95
CA PRO A 175 -8.73 3.39 3.58
C PRO A 175 -8.39 2.26 2.59
N ALA A 176 -7.14 2.14 2.16
CA ALA A 176 -6.61 1.06 1.34
C ALA A 176 -5.19 0.70 1.83
N ALA A 177 -5.11 0.30 3.11
CA ALA A 177 -3.88 0.28 3.90
C ALA A 177 -2.74 -0.57 3.32
N GLY A 178 -3.05 -1.57 2.48
CA GLY A 178 -2.03 -2.48 1.97
C GLY A 178 -1.25 -3.12 3.11
N THR A 179 0.07 -2.93 3.12
CA THR A 179 0.97 -3.37 4.21
C THR A 179 1.22 -2.30 5.28
N ALA A 180 0.40 -1.26 5.33
CA ALA A 180 0.44 -0.12 6.26
C ALA A 180 1.61 0.88 6.06
N GLY A 181 2.21 0.91 4.87
CA GLY A 181 3.39 1.76 4.62
C GLY A 181 3.17 3.26 4.91
N PHE A 182 2.02 3.84 4.55
CA PHE A 182 1.68 5.22 4.89
C PHE A 182 1.50 5.44 6.39
N LEU A 183 0.84 4.51 7.08
CA LEU A 183 0.59 4.60 8.51
C LEU A 183 1.88 4.55 9.32
N LEU A 184 2.81 3.66 8.93
CA LEU A 184 4.13 3.55 9.53
C LEU A 184 4.96 4.81 9.34
N ALA A 185 5.04 5.33 8.11
CA ALA A 185 5.79 6.53 7.83
C ALA A 185 5.22 7.77 8.54
N ALA A 186 3.88 7.88 8.63
CA ALA A 186 3.22 8.95 9.38
C ALA A 186 3.52 8.86 10.87
N HIS A 187 3.48 7.65 11.44
CA HIS A 187 3.82 7.42 12.85
C HIS A 187 5.30 7.72 13.13
N GLU A 188 6.22 7.24 12.29
CA GLU A 188 7.65 7.55 12.39
C GLU A 188 7.89 9.07 12.39
N TYR A 189 7.23 9.78 11.46
CA TYR A 189 7.34 11.23 11.37
C TYR A 189 6.81 11.93 12.64
N ALA A 190 5.61 11.57 13.09
CA ALA A 190 4.99 12.16 14.29
C ALA A 190 5.73 11.82 15.59
N SER A 191 6.47 10.71 15.61
CA SER A 191 7.27 10.27 16.76
C SER A 191 8.62 10.98 16.89
N ARG A 192 9.01 11.81 15.92
CA ARG A 192 10.26 12.59 16.01
C ARG A 192 10.19 13.54 17.21
N GLY A 193 11.19 13.49 18.07
CA GLY A 193 11.21 14.24 19.33
C GLY A 193 10.39 13.61 20.46
N SER A 194 10.15 12.30 20.41
CA SER A 194 9.35 11.55 21.39
C SER A 194 9.86 11.65 22.85
N GLU A 195 11.10 12.05 23.08
CA GLU A 195 11.68 12.24 24.41
C GLU A 195 10.94 13.32 25.22
N SER A 196 10.43 14.35 24.54
CA SER A 196 9.68 15.47 25.14
C SER A 196 8.17 15.23 25.26
N MET A 197 7.66 14.10 24.73
CA MET A 197 6.23 13.80 24.73
C MET A 197 5.71 13.37 26.08
N THR A 198 4.51 13.83 26.41
CA THR A 198 3.75 13.41 27.59
C THR A 198 3.34 11.93 27.47
N ARG A 199 2.99 11.32 28.60
CA ARG A 199 2.45 9.95 28.63
C ARG A 199 1.18 9.81 27.78
N THR A 200 0.32 10.82 27.78
CA THR A 200 -0.92 10.85 27.00
C THR A 200 -0.62 10.84 25.50
N GLU A 201 0.33 11.66 25.05
CA GLU A 201 0.74 11.69 23.63
C GLU A 201 1.37 10.38 23.18
N LYS A 202 2.21 9.76 24.02
CA LYS A 202 2.79 8.43 23.73
C LYS A 202 1.70 7.35 23.62
N ASN A 203 0.72 7.39 24.52
CA ASN A 203 -0.41 6.46 24.47
C ASN A 203 -1.25 6.67 23.21
N HIS A 204 -1.54 7.92 22.84
CA HIS A 204 -2.26 8.25 21.62
C HIS A 204 -1.51 7.76 20.37
N LEU A 205 -0.20 8.04 20.26
CA LEU A 205 0.61 7.53 19.16
C LEU A 205 0.55 6.00 19.02
N GLN A 206 0.55 5.30 20.14
CA GLN A 206 0.54 3.85 20.15
C GLN A 206 -0.82 3.25 19.79
N HIS A 207 -1.94 3.86 20.24
CA HIS A 207 -3.24 3.18 20.22
C HIS A 207 -4.30 3.86 19.34
N ASP A 208 -4.20 5.17 19.09
CA ASP A 208 -5.28 5.94 18.49
C ASP A 208 -4.85 6.76 17.27
N PHE A 209 -3.54 6.85 17.02
CA PHE A 209 -2.98 7.70 15.97
C PHE A 209 -3.21 7.16 14.56
N ALA A 210 -3.00 5.86 14.33
CA ALA A 210 -2.99 5.24 13.02
C ALA A 210 -4.09 4.19 12.88
N TYR A 211 -4.87 4.28 11.81
CA TYR A 211 -5.95 3.33 11.50
C TYR A 211 -5.98 2.98 10.03
N GLY A 212 -6.36 1.76 9.68
CA GLY A 212 -6.42 1.33 8.28
C GLY A 212 -7.57 0.39 7.97
N TYR A 213 -8.06 0.48 6.73
CA TYR A 213 -8.97 -0.49 6.14
C TYR A 213 -8.23 -1.30 5.08
N GLU A 214 -8.41 -2.60 5.08
CA GLU A 214 -7.87 -3.48 4.04
C GLU A 214 -8.89 -4.56 3.71
N LEU A 215 -9.11 -4.79 2.41
CA LEU A 215 -10.10 -5.75 1.93
C LEU A 215 -9.61 -7.19 2.04
N VAL A 216 -8.32 -7.42 1.81
CA VAL A 216 -7.73 -8.75 1.69
C VAL A 216 -7.21 -9.22 3.04
N ASP A 217 -7.81 -10.28 3.59
CA ASP A 217 -7.41 -10.88 4.90
C ASP A 217 -5.88 -11.07 5.03
N GLY A 218 -5.22 -11.61 3.98
CA GLY A 218 -3.78 -11.86 3.98
C GLY A 218 -2.96 -10.57 4.08
N THR A 219 -3.33 -9.54 3.33
CA THR A 219 -2.65 -8.23 3.36
C THR A 219 -2.89 -7.51 4.68
N ALA A 220 -4.11 -7.55 5.22
CA ALA A 220 -4.45 -6.97 6.53
C ALA A 220 -3.65 -7.62 7.67
N ARG A 221 -3.42 -8.93 7.61
CA ARG A 221 -2.54 -9.68 8.53
C ARG A 221 -1.12 -9.13 8.51
N LEU A 222 -0.56 -8.95 7.31
CA LEU A 222 0.78 -8.42 7.13
C LEU A 222 0.87 -6.98 7.65
N ALA A 223 -0.14 -6.15 7.37
CA ALA A 223 -0.24 -4.78 7.88
C ALA A 223 -0.30 -4.73 9.41
N ALA A 224 -1.18 -5.53 10.03
CA ALA A 224 -1.32 -5.57 11.49
C ALA A 224 -0.01 -5.99 12.17
N MET A 225 0.68 -7.00 11.62
CA MET A 225 1.98 -7.43 12.14
C MET A 225 3.06 -6.36 11.94
N ASN A 226 3.07 -5.70 10.78
CA ASN A 226 4.01 -4.63 10.47
C ASN A 226 3.87 -3.47 11.48
N MET A 227 2.64 -3.06 11.78
CA MET A 227 2.37 -2.05 12.81
C MET A 227 2.83 -2.49 14.19
N LEU A 228 2.55 -3.72 14.61
CA LEU A 228 2.99 -4.24 15.91
C LEU A 228 4.51 -4.30 16.05
N LEU A 229 5.23 -4.66 14.99
CA LEU A 229 6.70 -4.67 14.96
C LEU A 229 7.31 -3.27 15.14
N HIS A 230 6.58 -2.23 14.72
CA HIS A 230 6.94 -0.83 14.92
C HIS A 230 6.37 -0.23 16.22
N GLY A 231 5.81 -1.06 17.11
CA GLY A 231 5.28 -0.61 18.39
C GLY A 231 3.92 0.11 18.31
N ILE A 232 3.20 -0.02 17.20
CA ILE A 232 1.89 0.59 16.96
C ILE A 232 0.81 -0.44 17.25
N GLY A 233 -0.15 -0.10 18.10
CA GLY A 233 -1.23 -0.98 18.54
C GLY A 233 -0.91 -1.76 19.80
N ASN A 234 -1.88 -2.55 20.24
CA ASN A 234 -1.77 -3.45 21.39
C ASN A 234 -2.00 -4.89 20.94
N PRO A 235 -1.03 -5.80 21.07
CA PRO A 235 -1.21 -7.19 20.67
C PRO A 235 -2.30 -7.95 21.48
N ALA A 236 -2.72 -7.40 22.63
CA ALA A 236 -3.81 -7.95 23.44
C ALA A 236 -5.16 -7.23 23.21
N GLY A 237 -5.21 -6.26 22.29
CA GLY A 237 -6.39 -5.43 22.04
C GLY A 237 -7.00 -5.67 20.67
N ASP A 238 -7.76 -4.67 20.21
CA ASP A 238 -8.32 -4.65 18.89
C ASP A 238 -7.26 -4.31 17.83
N SER A 239 -7.48 -4.79 16.62
CA SER A 239 -6.61 -4.46 15.49
C SER A 239 -6.87 -3.03 15.02
N LEU A 240 -5.80 -2.28 14.78
CA LEU A 240 -5.87 -0.98 14.11
C LEU A 240 -6.05 -1.11 12.58
N ILE A 241 -5.95 -2.32 12.07
CA ILE A 241 -6.30 -2.66 10.68
C ILE A 241 -7.60 -3.44 10.69
N GLU A 242 -8.65 -2.84 10.12
CA GLU A 242 -9.96 -3.46 9.98
C GLU A 242 -10.09 -4.14 8.62
N VAL A 243 -10.46 -5.43 8.63
CA VAL A 243 -10.70 -6.20 7.40
C VAL A 243 -12.10 -5.91 6.90
N ARG A 244 -12.21 -4.97 5.94
CA ARG A 244 -13.47 -4.63 5.29
C ARG A 244 -13.27 -3.90 3.96
N ASP A 245 -14.29 -3.91 3.14
CA ASP A 245 -14.36 -3.01 1.98
C ASP A 245 -14.75 -1.60 2.45
N ALA A 246 -13.80 -0.66 2.36
CA ALA A 246 -13.98 0.73 2.76
C ALA A 246 -15.10 1.45 1.97
N LEU A 247 -15.43 0.96 0.77
CA LEU A 247 -16.42 1.60 -0.10
C LEU A 247 -17.87 1.22 0.22
N ILE A 248 -18.13 0.21 1.06
CA ILE A 248 -19.50 -0.27 1.36
C ILE A 248 -20.35 0.80 2.06
N SER A 249 -19.77 1.51 3.04
CA SER A 249 -20.52 2.48 3.84
C SER A 249 -19.62 3.55 4.44
N ASP A 250 -20.22 4.68 4.84
CA ASP A 250 -19.58 5.65 5.72
C ASP A 250 -19.35 5.00 7.10
N PRO A 251 -18.10 4.98 7.60
CA PRO A 251 -17.80 4.45 8.93
C PRO A 251 -18.34 5.31 10.09
N GLY A 252 -18.80 6.53 9.80
CA GLY A 252 -19.24 7.51 10.81
C GLY A 252 -18.10 8.21 11.55
N GLN A 253 -16.89 7.70 11.48
CA GLN A 253 -15.68 8.30 12.05
C GLN A 253 -15.00 9.23 11.07
N ARG A 254 -14.28 10.24 11.59
CA ARG A 254 -13.51 11.21 10.81
C ARG A 254 -12.08 11.27 11.33
N TRP A 255 -11.16 11.57 10.41
CA TRP A 255 -9.72 11.63 10.69
C TRP A 255 -9.15 12.96 10.24
N SER A 256 -8.18 13.47 10.99
CA SER A 256 -7.50 14.73 10.65
C SER A 256 -6.55 14.59 9.45
N VAL A 257 -6.07 13.37 9.18
CA VAL A 257 -5.15 13.09 8.05
C VAL A 257 -5.58 11.82 7.33
N VAL A 258 -5.68 11.90 6.01
CA VAL A 258 -5.89 10.75 5.13
C VAL A 258 -4.71 10.61 4.17
N LEU A 259 -4.02 9.48 4.24
CA LEU A 259 -2.92 9.14 3.33
C LEU A 259 -3.26 7.82 2.66
N SER A 260 -3.30 7.77 1.34
CA SER A 260 -3.70 6.53 0.67
C SER A 260 -3.17 6.40 -0.75
N ASN A 261 -2.93 5.16 -1.15
CA ASN A 261 -2.77 4.76 -2.54
C ASN A 261 -3.84 3.71 -2.90
N PRO A 262 -5.05 4.15 -3.26
CA PRO A 262 -6.12 3.23 -3.62
C PRO A 262 -5.78 2.35 -4.83
N PRO A 263 -6.37 1.14 -4.94
CA PRO A 263 -6.09 0.22 -6.03
C PRO A 263 -6.44 0.81 -7.40
N PHE A 264 -5.53 0.68 -8.41
CA PHE A 264 -5.66 1.25 -9.76
C PHE A 264 -6.57 0.45 -10.71
N GLY A 265 -7.59 -0.22 -10.24
CA GLY A 265 -8.57 -0.91 -11.10
C GLY A 265 -9.67 0.03 -11.58
N ARG A 266 -10.01 0.03 -12.87
CA ARG A 266 -11.02 0.95 -13.41
C ARG A 266 -12.43 0.71 -12.89
N LYS A 267 -12.79 -0.55 -12.55
CA LYS A 267 -14.18 -0.91 -12.24
C LYS A 267 -14.31 -1.73 -10.98
N SER A 268 -15.32 -1.42 -10.17
CA SER A 268 -15.84 -2.34 -9.17
C SER A 268 -16.66 -3.40 -9.91
N SER A 269 -16.24 -4.66 -9.89
CA SER A 269 -16.97 -5.77 -10.49
C SER A 269 -17.22 -6.86 -9.46
N LEU A 270 -18.40 -7.46 -9.47
CA LEU A 270 -18.69 -8.72 -8.81
C LEU A 270 -18.45 -9.84 -9.83
N ALA A 271 -17.55 -10.76 -9.49
CA ALA A 271 -17.44 -12.01 -10.20
C ALA A 271 -18.58 -12.93 -9.74
N MET A 272 -19.48 -13.29 -10.64
CA MET A 272 -20.52 -14.27 -10.41
C MET A 272 -20.40 -15.38 -11.43
N VAL A 273 -20.76 -16.59 -11.04
CA VAL A 273 -20.88 -17.68 -12.00
C VAL A 273 -22.26 -17.54 -12.66
N GLY A 274 -22.26 -17.25 -13.97
CA GLY A 274 -23.50 -17.19 -14.74
C GLY A 274 -24.23 -18.54 -14.77
N ALA A 275 -25.48 -18.53 -15.21
CA ALA A 275 -26.28 -19.75 -15.35
C ALA A 275 -25.68 -20.77 -16.35
N ASP A 276 -24.77 -20.33 -17.19
CA ASP A 276 -23.97 -21.10 -18.15
C ASP A 276 -22.67 -21.69 -17.58
N GLY A 277 -22.36 -21.42 -16.28
CA GLY A 277 -21.16 -21.89 -15.60
C GLY A 277 -19.91 -21.06 -15.85
N PHE A 278 -19.98 -19.99 -16.65
CA PHE A 278 -18.85 -19.09 -16.89
C PHE A 278 -18.82 -17.92 -15.90
N GLU A 279 -17.60 -17.42 -15.62
CA GLU A 279 -17.41 -16.23 -14.78
C GLU A 279 -17.94 -14.99 -15.52
N VAL A 280 -19.03 -14.42 -15.02
CA VAL A 280 -19.57 -13.14 -15.48
C VAL A 280 -19.14 -12.06 -14.50
N ARG A 281 -18.46 -11.03 -15.00
CA ARG A 281 -18.12 -9.84 -14.21
C ARG A 281 -19.13 -8.75 -14.49
N GLU A 282 -19.97 -8.47 -13.51
CA GLU A 282 -20.92 -7.39 -13.58
C GLU A 282 -20.32 -6.12 -12.96
N ASP A 283 -20.25 -5.03 -13.73
CA ASP A 283 -19.80 -3.73 -13.25
C ASP A 283 -20.81 -3.19 -12.22
N ARG A 284 -20.39 -3.06 -10.96
CA ARG A 284 -21.22 -2.54 -9.90
C ARG A 284 -20.93 -1.07 -9.65
N ALA A 285 -21.85 -0.19 -10.03
CA ALA A 285 -21.85 1.19 -9.58
C ALA A 285 -22.12 1.24 -8.06
N ILE A 286 -21.37 2.05 -7.34
CA ILE A 286 -21.56 2.24 -5.90
C ILE A 286 -22.44 3.48 -5.71
N GLU A 287 -23.59 3.25 -5.08
CA GLU A 287 -24.53 4.29 -4.68
C GLU A 287 -24.47 4.45 -3.15
N ARG A 288 -24.12 5.65 -2.70
CA ARG A 288 -24.07 6.03 -1.29
C ARG A 288 -24.61 7.45 -1.14
N GLN A 289 -25.29 7.73 -0.03
CA GLN A 289 -25.90 9.04 0.23
C GLN A 289 -24.86 10.16 0.39
N ASP A 290 -23.66 9.83 0.83
CA ASP A 290 -22.55 10.77 0.99
C ASP A 290 -21.73 10.94 -0.30
N PHE A 291 -22.00 10.17 -1.35
CA PHE A 291 -21.35 10.27 -2.65
C PHE A 291 -22.12 11.23 -3.57
N VAL A 292 -21.38 12.05 -4.30
CA VAL A 292 -21.94 13.04 -5.24
C VAL A 292 -22.31 12.40 -6.57
N VAL A 293 -21.58 11.36 -6.96
CA VAL A 293 -21.78 10.63 -8.21
C VAL A 293 -21.85 9.14 -7.95
N THR A 294 -22.76 8.46 -8.61
CA THR A 294 -22.84 7.01 -8.68
C THR A 294 -21.97 6.52 -9.84
N THR A 295 -20.97 5.71 -9.57
CA THR A 295 -20.04 5.22 -10.59
C THR A 295 -19.47 3.84 -10.20
N SER A 296 -19.08 3.06 -11.21
CA SER A 296 -18.30 1.83 -11.02
C SER A 296 -16.79 2.08 -10.96
N ASN A 297 -16.32 3.29 -11.25
CA ASN A 297 -14.90 3.64 -11.23
C ASN A 297 -14.39 3.68 -9.77
N LYS A 298 -13.50 2.73 -9.43
CA LYS A 298 -12.96 2.59 -8.07
C LYS A 298 -12.22 3.83 -7.58
N GLN A 299 -11.44 4.48 -8.43
CA GLN A 299 -10.65 5.66 -8.04
C GLN A 299 -11.57 6.82 -7.65
N PHE A 300 -12.64 7.03 -8.41
CA PHE A 300 -13.63 8.05 -8.08
C PHE A 300 -14.38 7.72 -6.79
N ASN A 301 -14.69 6.44 -6.55
CA ASN A 301 -15.34 6.00 -5.31
C ASN A 301 -14.41 6.19 -4.11
N PHE A 302 -13.12 5.84 -4.22
CA PHE A 302 -12.15 6.11 -3.15
C PHE A 302 -11.96 7.61 -2.90
N LEU A 303 -11.91 8.43 -3.95
CA LEU A 303 -11.78 9.88 -3.79
C LEU A 303 -12.99 10.47 -3.05
N GLN A 304 -14.22 10.02 -3.35
CA GLN A 304 -15.43 10.40 -2.63
C GLN A 304 -15.40 9.91 -1.18
N HIS A 305 -15.00 8.67 -0.97
CA HIS A 305 -14.89 8.11 0.38
C HIS A 305 -13.88 8.87 1.23
N ILE A 306 -12.71 9.19 0.68
CA ILE A 306 -11.68 10.02 1.35
C ILE A 306 -12.24 11.41 1.68
N ALA A 307 -12.97 12.04 0.75
CA ALA A 307 -13.64 13.31 1.00
C ALA A 307 -14.68 13.21 2.14
N THR A 308 -15.36 12.07 2.30
CA THR A 308 -16.31 11.81 3.39
C THR A 308 -15.59 11.67 4.72
N ILE A 309 -14.59 10.78 4.81
CA ILE A 309 -13.93 10.42 6.08
C ILE A 309 -12.94 11.46 6.59
N LEU A 310 -12.51 12.39 5.75
CA LEU A 310 -11.66 13.50 6.16
C LEU A 310 -12.42 14.47 7.06
N ASP A 311 -11.84 14.85 8.19
CA ASP A 311 -12.42 15.83 9.11
C ASP A 311 -12.38 17.26 8.54
N ILE A 312 -13.19 18.16 9.05
CA ILE A 312 -13.11 19.58 8.72
C ILE A 312 -11.77 20.13 9.19
N ASN A 313 -11.07 20.84 8.30
CA ASN A 313 -9.69 21.28 8.46
C ASN A 313 -8.66 20.12 8.44
N GLY A 314 -9.10 18.91 8.19
CA GLY A 314 -8.21 17.79 7.92
C GLY A 314 -7.55 17.93 6.54
N ARG A 315 -6.46 17.20 6.35
CA ARG A 315 -5.65 17.22 5.13
C ARG A 315 -5.44 15.82 4.56
N ALA A 316 -5.45 15.72 3.25
CA ALA A 316 -5.28 14.46 2.55
C ALA A 316 -4.18 14.52 1.50
N ALA A 317 -3.49 13.40 1.31
CA ALA A 317 -2.63 13.17 0.16
C ALA A 317 -2.96 11.78 -0.43
N VAL A 318 -3.35 11.77 -1.70
CA VAL A 318 -3.91 10.57 -2.35
C VAL A 318 -3.20 10.31 -3.66
N VAL A 319 -2.69 9.09 -3.83
CA VAL A 319 -2.09 8.64 -5.10
C VAL A 319 -3.19 8.16 -6.03
N LEU A 320 -3.27 8.73 -7.21
CA LEU A 320 -4.33 8.46 -8.19
C LEU A 320 -3.75 8.35 -9.62
N PRO A 321 -4.30 7.49 -10.48
CA PRO A 321 -3.87 7.38 -11.87
C PRO A 321 -4.35 8.57 -12.72
N ASP A 322 -3.74 8.77 -13.88
CA ASP A 322 -3.98 9.92 -14.76
C ASP A 322 -5.44 10.09 -15.19
N ASN A 323 -6.21 8.99 -15.36
CA ASN A 323 -7.60 9.09 -15.80
C ASN A 323 -8.46 9.96 -14.87
N VAL A 324 -8.13 10.03 -13.58
CA VAL A 324 -8.81 10.91 -12.61
C VAL A 324 -8.65 12.38 -12.97
N LEU A 325 -7.58 12.76 -13.68
CA LEU A 325 -7.28 14.15 -14.03
C LEU A 325 -8.13 14.68 -15.20
N PHE A 326 -8.57 13.82 -16.13
CA PHE A 326 -9.19 14.27 -17.40
C PHE A 326 -10.48 13.55 -17.78
N GLU A 327 -10.83 12.40 -17.17
CA GLU A 327 -12.04 11.66 -17.51
C GLU A 327 -13.30 12.52 -17.30
N GLY A 328 -14.21 12.49 -18.28
CA GLY A 328 -15.45 13.30 -18.24
C GLY A 328 -16.52 12.72 -17.29
N GLY A 329 -17.71 13.30 -17.33
CA GLY A 329 -18.86 12.83 -16.55
C GLY A 329 -18.62 12.84 -15.03
N ALA A 330 -18.64 11.67 -14.39
CA ALA A 330 -18.39 11.54 -12.95
C ALA A 330 -17.05 12.18 -12.52
N GLY A 331 -15.99 12.02 -13.33
CA GLY A 331 -14.69 12.60 -13.06
C GLY A 331 -14.71 14.14 -13.07
N GLU A 332 -15.37 14.75 -14.05
CA GLU A 332 -15.53 16.20 -14.10
C GLU A 332 -16.30 16.72 -12.88
N THR A 333 -17.41 16.09 -12.53
CA THR A 333 -18.22 16.47 -11.35
C THR A 333 -17.37 16.44 -10.07
N LEU A 334 -16.54 15.42 -9.89
CA LEU A 334 -15.67 15.31 -8.72
C LEU A 334 -14.55 16.33 -8.70
N ARG A 335 -13.93 16.63 -9.86
CA ARG A 335 -12.90 17.68 -9.93
C ARG A 335 -13.47 19.06 -9.63
N ARG A 336 -14.68 19.37 -10.14
CA ARG A 336 -15.39 20.60 -9.78
C ARG A 336 -15.66 20.70 -8.28
N LYS A 337 -16.12 19.59 -7.67
CA LYS A 337 -16.35 19.53 -6.22
C LYS A 337 -15.05 19.71 -5.42
N LEU A 338 -13.97 19.06 -5.81
CA LEU A 338 -12.68 19.21 -5.14
C LEU A 338 -12.18 20.65 -5.16
N LEU A 339 -12.27 21.33 -6.31
CA LEU A 339 -11.85 22.72 -6.43
C LEU A 339 -12.74 23.68 -5.64
N ARG A 340 -14.02 23.37 -5.47
CA ARG A 340 -14.98 24.24 -4.82
C ARG A 340 -15.03 24.05 -3.30
N ASP A 341 -15.21 22.80 -2.87
CA ASP A 341 -15.54 22.46 -1.47
C ASP A 341 -14.29 22.16 -0.64
N PHE A 342 -13.16 21.90 -1.30
CA PHE A 342 -11.86 21.66 -0.70
C PHE A 342 -10.83 22.68 -1.20
N ASP A 343 -9.77 22.86 -0.44
CA ASP A 343 -8.59 23.57 -0.93
C ASP A 343 -7.64 22.54 -1.58
N LEU A 344 -7.87 22.26 -2.88
CA LEU A 344 -6.97 21.42 -3.69
C LEU A 344 -5.77 22.26 -4.12
N HIS A 345 -4.68 22.16 -3.38
CA HIS A 345 -3.59 23.13 -3.47
C HIS A 345 -2.32 22.63 -4.15
N THR A 346 -2.10 21.29 -4.25
CA THR A 346 -0.87 20.77 -4.85
C THR A 346 -1.14 19.44 -5.55
N MET A 347 -0.50 19.25 -6.70
CA MET A 347 -0.44 17.97 -7.41
C MET A 347 1.02 17.68 -7.76
N LEU A 348 1.47 16.46 -7.43
CA LEU A 348 2.75 15.91 -7.86
C LEU A 348 2.51 14.90 -8.97
N ARG A 349 3.07 15.12 -10.15
CA ARG A 349 3.05 14.16 -11.26
C ARG A 349 4.21 13.20 -11.11
N LEU A 350 3.91 11.94 -10.83
CA LEU A 350 4.90 10.90 -10.62
C LEU A 350 5.42 10.35 -11.95
N PRO A 351 6.72 9.99 -12.03
CA PRO A 351 7.29 9.37 -13.22
C PRO A 351 6.73 7.95 -13.44
N THR A 352 6.85 7.47 -14.66
CA THR A 352 6.60 6.06 -14.99
C THR A 352 7.71 5.16 -14.48
N GLY A 353 7.46 3.84 -14.41
CA GLY A 353 8.48 2.84 -14.05
C GLY A 353 8.78 2.71 -12.55
N ILE A 354 8.08 3.44 -11.69
CA ILE A 354 8.24 3.38 -10.22
C ILE A 354 7.26 2.42 -9.53
N PHE A 355 6.22 1.99 -10.23
CA PHE A 355 5.25 0.99 -9.76
C PHE A 355 5.49 -0.34 -10.44
N TYR A 356 5.12 -1.45 -9.78
CA TYR A 356 5.24 -2.80 -10.37
C TYR A 356 4.34 -3.00 -11.59
N ALA A 357 3.20 -2.30 -11.67
CA ALA A 357 2.39 -2.27 -12.88
C ALA A 357 3.07 -1.40 -13.94
N GLN A 358 3.49 -2.04 -15.04
CA GLN A 358 4.18 -1.34 -16.12
C GLN A 358 3.29 -0.26 -16.76
N GLY A 359 3.89 0.87 -17.12
CA GLY A 359 3.22 1.97 -17.83
C GLY A 359 2.22 2.77 -17.00
N VAL A 360 2.08 2.50 -15.71
CA VAL A 360 1.18 3.29 -14.85
C VAL A 360 1.72 4.71 -14.68
N LYS A 361 0.86 5.67 -15.04
CA LYS A 361 1.05 7.10 -14.79
C LYS A 361 0.18 7.48 -13.59
N ALA A 362 0.82 7.93 -12.51
CA ALA A 362 0.13 8.32 -11.30
C ALA A 362 0.48 9.74 -10.87
N ASN A 363 -0.37 10.30 -10.03
CA ASN A 363 -0.22 11.62 -9.45
C ASN A 363 -0.60 11.58 -7.97
N VAL A 364 -0.06 12.51 -7.19
CA VAL A 364 -0.48 12.71 -5.80
C VAL A 364 -1.27 14.01 -5.72
N LEU A 365 -2.52 13.93 -5.28
CA LEU A 365 -3.34 15.10 -4.99
C LEU A 365 -3.27 15.43 -3.50
N PHE A 366 -2.92 16.68 -3.18
CA PHE A 366 -2.91 17.21 -1.81
C PHE A 366 -4.04 18.23 -1.66
N PHE A 367 -4.92 17.98 -0.71
CA PHE A 367 -6.06 18.86 -0.45
C PHE A 367 -6.45 18.89 1.02
N ASP A 368 -7.01 20.03 1.44
CA ASP A 368 -7.58 20.23 2.76
C ASP A 368 -9.10 20.28 2.68
N LYS A 369 -9.80 19.62 3.59
CA LYS A 369 -11.24 19.80 3.74
C LYS A 369 -11.53 21.08 4.49
N LYS A 370 -12.42 21.89 3.94
CA LYS A 370 -12.78 23.18 4.52
C LYS A 370 -14.26 23.19 4.93
N PRO A 371 -14.67 24.09 5.84
CA PRO A 371 -16.08 24.32 6.11
C PRO A 371 -16.84 24.75 4.84
N ALA A 372 -18.16 24.50 4.80
CA ALA A 372 -18.99 24.96 3.69
C ALA A 372 -18.89 26.48 3.51
N ALA A 373 -18.70 26.93 2.28
CA ALA A 373 -18.60 28.35 1.92
C ALA A 373 -19.29 28.63 0.57
N GLU A 374 -19.66 29.89 0.36
CA GLU A 374 -20.25 30.33 -0.91
C GLU A 374 -19.20 30.42 -2.03
N ARG A 375 -17.96 30.74 -1.67
CA ARG A 375 -16.82 30.86 -2.59
C ARG A 375 -16.01 29.58 -2.62
N PRO A 376 -15.40 29.25 -3.78
CA PRO A 376 -14.44 28.15 -3.86
C PRO A 376 -13.28 28.34 -2.87
N TRP A 377 -12.82 27.23 -2.30
CA TRP A 377 -11.68 27.25 -1.38
C TRP A 377 -10.33 27.16 -2.10
N THR A 378 -10.27 26.45 -3.24
CA THR A 378 -9.08 26.42 -4.07
C THR A 378 -8.87 27.77 -4.75
N ASP A 379 -7.83 28.48 -4.38
CA ASP A 379 -7.38 29.70 -5.09
C ASP A 379 -6.49 29.31 -6.28
N ARG A 380 -5.49 28.46 -6.04
CA ARG A 380 -4.52 27.98 -7.02
C ARG A 380 -4.18 26.52 -6.77
N LEU A 381 -4.07 25.76 -7.86
CA LEU A 381 -3.46 24.43 -7.86
C LEU A 381 -2.01 24.56 -8.35
N TRP A 382 -1.08 24.17 -7.46
CA TRP A 382 0.33 24.06 -7.77
C TRP A 382 0.63 22.68 -8.32
N ILE A 383 1.25 22.57 -9.48
CA ILE A 383 1.59 21.30 -10.12
C ILE A 383 3.11 21.18 -10.21
N TYR A 384 3.65 20.08 -9.64
CA TYR A 384 5.05 19.71 -9.80
C TYR A 384 5.17 18.55 -10.79
N ASP A 385 5.92 18.76 -11.88
CA ASP A 385 6.17 17.72 -12.88
C ASP A 385 7.50 16.99 -12.60
N LEU A 386 7.42 15.82 -11.95
CA LEU A 386 8.56 14.90 -11.80
C LEU A 386 8.61 13.88 -12.95
N ARG A 387 7.68 13.94 -13.90
CA ARG A 387 7.53 12.92 -14.95
C ARG A 387 8.32 13.24 -16.19
N THR A 388 8.20 14.45 -16.71
CA THR A 388 8.77 14.85 -18.00
C THR A 388 10.30 14.80 -17.96
N ASN A 389 10.92 14.10 -18.92
CA ASN A 389 12.37 13.89 -19.03
C ASN A 389 12.99 13.19 -17.81
N GLN A 390 12.22 12.34 -17.11
CA GLN A 390 12.69 11.55 -15.98
C GLN A 390 12.40 10.05 -16.22
N HIS A 391 13.46 9.24 -16.20
CA HIS A 391 13.37 7.83 -16.49
C HIS A 391 13.79 7.02 -15.26
N PHE A 392 12.81 6.42 -14.58
CA PHE A 392 13.05 5.53 -13.45
C PHE A 392 12.67 4.11 -13.79
N THR A 393 13.31 3.18 -13.12
CA THR A 393 13.01 1.75 -13.18
C THR A 393 13.08 1.17 -11.78
N LEU A 394 12.40 0.04 -11.54
CA LEU A 394 12.43 -0.58 -10.21
C LEU A 394 13.81 -1.07 -9.77
N LYS A 395 14.67 -1.50 -10.70
CA LYS A 395 15.95 -2.17 -10.38
C LYS A 395 17.17 -1.37 -10.77
N GLN A 396 17.24 -0.88 -12.02
CA GLN A 396 18.47 -0.25 -12.56
C GLN A 396 18.61 1.21 -12.14
N ASN A 397 17.50 1.97 -12.14
CA ASN A 397 17.45 3.37 -11.73
C ASN A 397 16.26 3.62 -10.81
N PRO A 398 16.27 3.12 -9.56
CA PRO A 398 15.14 3.25 -8.65
C PRO A 398 14.93 4.70 -8.17
N LEU A 399 13.69 5.11 -8.06
CA LEU A 399 13.33 6.38 -7.44
C LEU A 399 13.77 6.36 -5.97
N ARG A 400 14.57 7.34 -5.57
CA ARG A 400 15.06 7.54 -4.21
C ARG A 400 14.48 8.82 -3.62
N ARG A 401 14.47 8.94 -2.28
CA ARG A 401 13.95 10.11 -1.57
C ARG A 401 14.58 11.43 -2.05
N GLN A 402 15.89 11.44 -2.33
CA GLN A 402 16.61 12.61 -2.83
C GLN A 402 16.08 13.16 -4.17
N HIS A 403 15.49 12.32 -5.02
CA HIS A 403 14.90 12.78 -6.29
C HIS A 403 13.59 13.58 -6.08
N LEU A 404 13.06 13.56 -4.87
CA LEU A 404 11.88 14.30 -4.45
C LEU A 404 12.20 15.50 -3.54
N ASP A 405 13.49 15.78 -3.29
CA ASP A 405 13.89 16.90 -2.41
C ASP A 405 13.43 18.24 -2.99
N ASP A 406 13.67 18.49 -4.28
CA ASP A 406 13.22 19.72 -4.97
C ASP A 406 11.68 19.89 -4.91
N PHE A 407 10.93 18.79 -5.03
CA PHE A 407 9.48 18.84 -4.85
C PHE A 407 9.09 19.29 -3.43
N VAL A 408 9.73 18.74 -2.40
CA VAL A 408 9.44 19.09 -1.00
C VAL A 408 9.85 20.53 -0.71
N GLU A 409 10.96 20.99 -1.27
CA GLU A 409 11.38 22.40 -1.19
C GLU A 409 10.38 23.35 -1.87
N CYS A 410 9.90 23.01 -3.06
CA CYS A 410 8.86 23.76 -3.78
C CYS A 410 7.51 23.74 -3.05
N TYR A 411 7.13 22.58 -2.46
CA TYR A 411 5.93 22.45 -1.66
C TYR A 411 5.96 23.36 -0.43
N ALA A 412 7.16 23.57 0.14
CA ALA A 412 7.44 24.47 1.26
C ALA A 412 6.46 24.27 2.45
N PRO A 413 6.49 23.08 3.13
CA PRO A 413 5.48 22.73 4.14
C PRO A 413 5.48 23.64 5.37
N GLU A 414 6.55 24.42 5.57
CA GLU A 414 6.71 25.34 6.70
C GLU A 414 6.25 26.77 6.40
N LYS A 415 5.97 27.07 5.12
CA LYS A 415 5.63 28.42 4.66
C LYS A 415 4.16 28.51 4.26
N ALA A 416 3.65 29.73 4.25
CA ALA A 416 2.34 29.98 3.67
C ALA A 416 2.38 29.68 2.15
N ARG A 417 1.31 29.09 1.62
CA ARG A 417 1.23 28.73 0.20
C ARG A 417 1.35 29.94 -0.74
N SER A 418 1.02 31.13 -0.26
CA SER A 418 1.22 32.41 -0.96
C SER A 418 2.68 32.79 -1.15
N GLU A 419 3.59 32.20 -0.39
CA GLU A 419 5.04 32.44 -0.49
C GLU A 419 5.74 31.48 -1.47
N ARG A 420 5.01 30.52 -2.04
CA ARG A 420 5.54 29.61 -3.05
C ARG A 420 5.91 30.33 -4.31
N THR A 421 7.01 29.96 -4.93
CA THR A 421 7.50 30.52 -6.18
C THR A 421 7.50 29.47 -7.27
N GLU A 422 7.21 29.88 -8.49
CA GLU A 422 7.31 28.99 -9.65
C GLU A 422 8.76 28.64 -9.95
N SER A 423 8.96 27.43 -10.42
CA SER A 423 10.23 26.95 -10.98
C SER A 423 9.99 26.31 -12.35
N GLU A 424 11.03 25.80 -12.98
CA GLU A 424 10.89 25.08 -14.24
C GLU A 424 9.86 23.96 -14.12
N ARG A 425 9.93 23.17 -13.02
CA ARG A 425 9.07 21.99 -12.78
C ARG A 425 7.85 22.27 -11.91
N PHE A 426 7.71 23.45 -11.34
CA PHE A 426 6.64 23.80 -10.41
C PHE A 426 5.89 25.04 -10.86
N ARG A 427 4.62 24.89 -11.26
CA ARG A 427 3.77 25.98 -11.75
C ARG A 427 2.42 26.01 -11.08
N SER A 428 1.83 27.18 -11.01
CA SER A 428 0.51 27.42 -10.44
C SER A 428 -0.54 27.72 -11.50
N PHE A 429 -1.77 27.24 -11.30
CA PHE A 429 -2.93 27.49 -12.11
C PHE A 429 -4.07 27.95 -11.22
N THR A 430 -4.68 29.07 -11.57
CA THR A 430 -5.79 29.64 -10.80
C THR A 430 -7.06 28.79 -10.93
N TYR A 431 -7.96 28.91 -9.97
CA TYR A 431 -9.30 28.32 -10.05
C TYR A 431 -9.99 28.64 -11.38
N ALA A 432 -9.95 29.91 -11.81
CA ALA A 432 -10.60 30.35 -13.06
C ALA A 432 -10.01 29.66 -14.30
N GLU A 433 -8.69 29.52 -14.37
CA GLU A 433 -8.02 28.82 -15.47
C GLU A 433 -8.41 27.34 -15.50
N LEU A 434 -8.44 26.66 -14.34
CA LEU A 434 -8.79 25.23 -14.25
C LEU A 434 -10.24 24.97 -14.64
N ILE A 435 -11.18 25.79 -14.15
CA ILE A 435 -12.61 25.66 -14.46
C ILE A 435 -12.93 25.91 -15.93
N ALA A 436 -12.16 26.78 -16.59
CA ALA A 436 -12.33 27.09 -18.00
C ALA A 436 -11.84 25.97 -18.94
N ARG A 437 -11.05 25.01 -18.44
CA ARG A 437 -10.55 23.90 -19.25
C ARG A 437 -11.67 22.92 -19.59
N ASP A 438 -11.60 22.30 -20.77
CA ASP A 438 -12.51 21.22 -21.15
C ASP A 438 -12.55 20.16 -20.06
N LYS A 439 -13.75 19.76 -19.60
CA LYS A 439 -13.99 18.79 -18.54
C LYS A 439 -13.23 19.06 -17.23
N VAL A 440 -12.84 20.33 -16.97
CA VAL A 440 -12.01 20.70 -15.81
C VAL A 440 -10.75 19.82 -15.72
N ASN A 441 -10.07 19.66 -16.81
CA ASN A 441 -8.92 18.79 -16.95
C ASN A 441 -7.70 19.32 -16.17
N PHE A 442 -7.14 18.51 -15.25
CA PHE A 442 -5.94 18.82 -14.47
C PHE A 442 -4.64 18.31 -15.14
N ASP A 443 -4.74 17.56 -16.23
CA ASP A 443 -3.56 17.12 -16.98
C ASP A 443 -2.99 18.28 -17.79
N VAL A 444 -2.18 19.09 -17.12
CA VAL A 444 -1.52 20.27 -17.70
C VAL A 444 -0.04 19.95 -17.89
N THR A 445 0.45 20.19 -19.10
CA THR A 445 1.87 20.03 -19.46
C THR A 445 2.41 21.35 -19.96
N TRP A 446 3.61 21.72 -19.54
CA TRP A 446 4.33 22.93 -19.97
C TRP A 446 5.82 22.66 -20.22
N LEU A 447 6.35 21.54 -19.74
CA LEU A 447 7.71 21.13 -20.05
C LEU A 447 7.77 20.54 -21.46
N ARG A 448 8.83 20.84 -22.16
CA ARG A 448 9.11 20.26 -23.45
C ARG A 448 9.64 18.84 -23.22
N ASP A 449 9.02 17.88 -23.87
CA ASP A 449 9.45 16.49 -23.83
C ASP A 449 10.58 16.32 -24.85
N GLU A 450 11.81 16.15 -24.36
CA GLU A 450 13.01 16.02 -25.20
C GLU A 450 12.98 14.74 -26.05
N SER A 451 12.20 13.73 -25.65
CA SER A 451 12.00 12.53 -26.46
C SER A 451 11.21 12.79 -27.74
N LEU A 452 10.47 13.90 -27.81
CA LEU A 452 9.74 14.35 -28.99
C LEU A 452 10.61 15.18 -29.96
N GLU A 453 11.79 15.64 -29.54
CA GLU A 453 12.72 16.39 -30.39
C GLU A 453 13.47 15.54 -31.39
N ASP A 454 13.61 14.24 -31.09
CA ASP A 454 14.19 13.27 -32.03
C ASP A 454 13.25 12.92 -33.22
N THR A 455 12.12 13.61 -33.34
CA THR A 455 11.23 13.42 -34.50
C THR A 455 11.91 13.77 -35.82
N ASP A 456 12.92 14.62 -35.83
CA ASP A 456 13.72 14.94 -37.04
C ASP A 456 14.73 13.81 -37.36
N ASN A 457 15.03 12.92 -36.42
CA ASN A 457 15.90 11.74 -36.57
C ASN A 457 15.14 10.42 -36.50
N LEU A 458 13.80 10.42 -36.51
CA LEU A 458 13.04 9.18 -36.56
C LEU A 458 13.41 8.41 -37.85
N PRO A 459 13.64 7.08 -37.75
CA PRO A 459 13.74 6.22 -38.92
C PRO A 459 12.52 6.43 -39.83
N ALA A 460 12.72 6.28 -41.13
CA ALA A 460 11.61 6.43 -42.06
C ALA A 460 10.38 5.63 -41.59
N PRO A 461 9.14 6.16 -41.73
CA PRO A 461 7.93 5.53 -41.16
C PRO A 461 7.76 4.04 -41.46
N HIS A 462 8.27 3.56 -42.59
CA HIS A 462 8.24 2.16 -42.96
C HIS A 462 9.21 1.29 -42.13
N LEU A 463 10.30 1.86 -41.59
CA LEU A 463 11.24 1.15 -40.72
C LEU A 463 10.64 1.00 -39.32
N ILE A 464 10.03 2.07 -38.79
CA ILE A 464 9.29 2.04 -37.51
C ILE A 464 8.14 1.04 -37.59
N ALA A 465 7.37 1.06 -38.68
CA ALA A 465 6.29 0.11 -38.90
C ALA A 465 6.81 -1.34 -38.92
N ARG A 466 7.99 -1.59 -39.50
CA ARG A 466 8.62 -2.90 -39.53
C ARG A 466 9.04 -3.37 -38.14
N GLU A 467 9.65 -2.49 -37.34
CA GLU A 467 10.07 -2.77 -35.96
C GLU A 467 8.85 -3.11 -35.09
N ILE A 468 7.77 -2.31 -35.18
CA ILE A 468 6.49 -2.61 -34.49
C ILE A 468 5.92 -3.98 -34.93
N ILE A 469 5.99 -4.32 -36.22
CA ILE A 469 5.52 -5.61 -36.73
C ILE A 469 6.38 -6.75 -36.19
N GLU A 470 7.69 -6.58 -36.09
CA GLU A 470 8.62 -7.57 -35.54
C GLU A 470 8.34 -7.81 -34.05
N ASP A 471 8.15 -6.74 -33.25
CA ASP A 471 7.80 -6.82 -31.83
C ASP A 471 6.43 -7.49 -31.61
N LEU A 472 5.42 -7.12 -32.38
CA LEU A 472 4.09 -7.73 -32.31
C LEU A 472 4.13 -9.21 -32.71
N THR A 473 4.95 -9.56 -33.72
CA THR A 473 5.10 -10.96 -34.17
C THR A 473 5.80 -11.80 -33.10
N ALA A 474 6.84 -11.25 -32.44
CA ALA A 474 7.51 -11.93 -31.33
C ALA A 474 6.54 -12.14 -30.15
N ALA A 475 5.74 -11.13 -29.79
CA ALA A 475 4.73 -11.24 -28.75
C ALA A 475 3.64 -12.27 -29.10
N LEU A 476 3.26 -12.36 -30.36
CA LEU A 476 2.28 -13.35 -30.85
C LEU A 476 2.81 -14.80 -30.72
N VAL A 477 4.06 -15.02 -31.05
CA VAL A 477 4.72 -16.35 -30.91
C VAL A 477 4.77 -16.78 -29.44
N GLU A 478 5.07 -15.84 -28.50
CA GLU A 478 5.04 -16.15 -27.08
C GLU A 478 3.62 -16.46 -26.58
N LEU A 479 2.62 -15.73 -27.04
CA LEU A 479 1.21 -15.99 -26.71
C LEU A 479 0.71 -17.32 -27.28
N GLU A 480 1.10 -17.67 -28.50
CA GLU A 480 0.78 -18.97 -29.12
C GLU A 480 1.44 -20.14 -28.35
N ALA A 481 2.68 -19.96 -27.89
CA ALA A 481 3.35 -20.95 -27.05
C ALA A 481 2.64 -21.14 -25.70
N VAL A 482 2.14 -20.07 -25.08
CA VAL A 482 1.33 -20.13 -23.86
C VAL A 482 -0.01 -20.81 -24.15
N ALA A 483 -0.68 -20.48 -25.25
CA ALA A 483 -1.95 -21.10 -25.65
C ALA A 483 -1.79 -22.61 -25.88
N ALA A 484 -0.74 -23.02 -26.59
CA ALA A 484 -0.42 -24.42 -26.80
C ALA A 484 -0.10 -25.17 -25.50
N ALA A 485 0.54 -24.50 -24.51
CA ALA A 485 0.82 -25.10 -23.21
C ALA A 485 -0.44 -25.25 -22.32
N LEU A 486 -1.49 -24.49 -22.62
CA LEU A 486 -2.77 -24.53 -21.93
C LEU A 486 -3.82 -25.42 -22.58
N GLU A 487 -3.57 -25.91 -23.81
CA GLU A 487 -4.45 -26.89 -24.45
C GLU A 487 -4.42 -28.22 -23.68
N PRO A 488 -5.59 -28.73 -23.23
CA PRO A 488 -5.64 -30.02 -22.55
C PRO A 488 -5.14 -31.07 -23.50
N ALA A 489 -4.19 -31.94 -23.07
CA ALA A 489 -3.70 -33.07 -23.83
C ALA A 489 -4.90 -33.86 -24.33
N SER A 490 -5.10 -33.87 -25.63
CA SER A 490 -6.18 -34.61 -26.30
C SER A 490 -6.06 -36.06 -25.89
N GLY A 491 -7.01 -36.51 -25.04
CA GLY A 491 -7.04 -37.86 -24.51
C GLY A 491 -7.04 -38.89 -25.62
N GLY A 492 -6.01 -39.73 -25.61
CA GLY A 492 -6.01 -40.96 -26.38
C GLY A 492 -7.17 -41.82 -25.90
N THR A 493 -8.07 -42.14 -26.80
CA THR A 493 -9.11 -43.15 -26.60
C THR A 493 -8.43 -44.51 -26.40
N PRO A 494 -8.67 -45.29 -25.35
CA PRO A 494 -8.22 -46.66 -25.29
C PRO A 494 -9.08 -47.52 -26.23
N ALA A 495 -8.43 -48.29 -27.05
CA ALA A 495 -9.03 -49.35 -27.85
C ALA A 495 -9.43 -50.55 -26.99
#